data_4ab2881b6e0f3834ae5264e4af102524
#
_entry.id   4ab2881b6e0f3834ae5264e4af102524
#
_cell.length_a   1.000
_cell.length_b   1.000
_cell.length_c   1.000
_cell.angle_alpha   90.00
_cell.angle_beta   90.00
_cell.angle_gamma   90.00
#
_symmetry.space_group_name_H-M   'P 1'
#
loop_
_entity.id
_entity.type
_entity.pdbx_description
1 polymer ?
#
loop_
_entity_poly.entity_id
_entity_poly.type
_entity_poly.pdbx_seq_one_letter_code
_entity_poly.pdbx_strand_id
1 'polypeptide(L)'
;MKIGINGMGRIGRLVLRAALGGILRDAKDQNADTRLEIVHLNEVSGGPDTTAHLLEFDSLHGRWRADIESGDSSITVDGRRMSFSSSEQPASVDWGAHGCDMVLECTGRFRTPEKLSGYFTKGVQKVMVAAPVQDGQALNLVYGINDHLYN
;
A
#
# COMPACT_ATOMS: atom_id res chain seq x y z
N MET A 1 4.12 1.40 12.57
CA MET A 1 4.77 1.58 11.25
C MET A 1 3.76 2.16 10.28
N LYS A 2 4.10 3.26 9.61
CA LYS A 2 3.23 3.95 8.66
C LYS A 2 3.54 3.51 7.23
N ILE A 3 2.49 3.22 6.46
CA ILE A 3 2.60 2.56 5.17
C ILE A 3 1.94 3.39 4.07
N GLY A 4 2.65 3.57 2.96
CA GLY A 4 2.10 4.01 1.69
C GLY A 4 1.76 2.83 0.77
N ILE A 5 0.76 2.97 -0.08
CA ILE A 5 0.46 1.99 -1.14
C ILE A 5 0.64 2.69 -2.49
N ASN A 6 1.51 2.14 -3.33
CA ASN A 6 1.66 2.58 -4.72
C ASN A 6 0.96 1.59 -5.66
N GLY A 7 -0.05 2.06 -6.37
CA GLY A 7 -0.90 1.28 -7.24
C GLY A 7 -2.15 0.74 -6.53
N MET A 8 -3.28 1.36 -6.81
CA MET A 8 -4.60 0.95 -6.31
C MET A 8 -5.34 0.05 -7.32
N GLY A 9 -4.59 -0.80 -8.01
CA GLY A 9 -5.12 -1.91 -8.79
C GLY A 9 -5.75 -2.98 -7.89
N ARG A 10 -5.98 -4.17 -8.41
CA ARG A 10 -6.61 -5.27 -7.65
C ARG A 10 -5.86 -5.57 -6.34
N ILE A 11 -4.54 -5.74 -6.41
CA ILE A 11 -3.73 -6.10 -5.24
C ILE A 11 -3.75 -4.98 -4.21
N GLY A 12 -3.46 -3.73 -4.59
CA GLY A 12 -3.44 -2.60 -3.65
C GLY A 12 -4.78 -2.42 -2.91
N ARG A 13 -5.90 -2.52 -3.64
CA ARG A 13 -7.24 -2.42 -3.04
C ARG A 13 -7.54 -3.57 -2.07
N LEU A 14 -7.16 -4.80 -2.42
CA LEU A 14 -7.40 -5.95 -1.52
C LEU A 14 -6.51 -5.89 -0.28
N VAL A 15 -5.27 -5.44 -0.42
CA VAL A 15 -4.39 -5.19 0.74
C VAL A 15 -4.99 -4.12 1.65
N LEU A 16 -5.48 -3.01 1.09
CA LEU A 16 -6.13 -1.95 1.87
C LEU A 16 -7.39 -2.46 2.60
N ARG A 17 -8.25 -3.21 1.90
CA ARG A 17 -9.42 -3.84 2.52
C ARG A 17 -9.04 -4.78 3.66
N ALA A 18 -8.01 -5.62 3.48
CA ALA A 18 -7.51 -6.52 4.51
C ALA A 18 -6.95 -5.77 5.72
N ALA A 19 -6.17 -4.72 5.48
CA ALA A 19 -5.56 -3.91 6.52
C ALA A 19 -6.60 -3.15 7.37
N LEU A 20 -7.65 -2.61 6.74
CA LEU A 20 -8.67 -1.81 7.42
C LEU A 20 -9.87 -2.66 7.88
N GLY A 21 -10.20 -3.73 7.17
CA GLY A 21 -11.37 -4.58 7.43
C GLY A 21 -11.27 -5.52 8.62
N GLY A 22 -10.18 -5.49 9.37
CA GLY A 22 -10.03 -6.26 10.61
C GLY A 22 -9.36 -7.63 10.45
N ILE A 23 -9.06 -8.10 9.25
CA ILE A 23 -8.36 -9.38 9.04
C ILE A 23 -6.99 -9.38 9.76
N LEU A 24 -6.33 -8.22 9.83
CA LEU A 24 -5.09 -8.02 10.57
C LEU A 24 -5.33 -7.64 12.06
N ARG A 25 -6.59 -7.43 12.50
CA ARG A 25 -6.93 -7.11 13.89
C ARG A 25 -7.02 -8.33 14.79
N ASP A 26 -7.30 -9.51 14.23
CA ASP A 26 -7.46 -10.77 14.98
C ASP A 26 -6.12 -11.44 15.33
N ALA A 27 -5.01 -10.92 14.85
CA ALA A 27 -3.74 -11.27 15.46
C ALA A 27 -3.76 -10.78 16.91
N LYS A 28 -3.68 -11.73 17.86
CA LYS A 28 -3.71 -11.52 19.32
C LYS A 28 -2.59 -10.62 19.87
N ASP A 29 -2.01 -9.79 19.02
CA ASP A 29 -0.93 -8.88 19.37
C ASP A 29 -1.52 -7.54 19.78
N GLN A 30 -1.80 -7.40 21.09
CA GLN A 30 -2.23 -6.14 21.70
C GLN A 30 -1.10 -5.13 21.86
N ASN A 31 0.08 -5.37 21.29
CA ASN A 31 1.20 -4.45 21.32
C ASN A 31 0.95 -3.28 20.33
N ALA A 32 0.72 -2.12 20.88
CA ALA A 32 0.50 -0.86 20.11
C ALA A 32 1.66 -0.54 19.15
N ASP A 33 2.86 -1.04 19.41
CA ASP A 33 4.08 -0.81 18.60
C ASP A 33 4.10 -1.54 17.25
N THR A 34 3.27 -2.56 17.05
CA THR A 34 3.23 -3.33 15.78
C THR A 34 2.09 -2.90 14.85
N ARG A 35 1.33 -1.88 15.21
CA ARG A 35 0.18 -1.45 14.41
C ARG A 35 0.59 -0.88 13.06
N LEU A 36 0.10 -1.51 12.00
CA LEU A 36 0.24 -1.00 10.63
C LEU A 36 -0.80 0.10 10.39
N GLU A 37 -0.35 1.26 9.93
CA GLU A 37 -1.20 2.40 9.61
C GLU A 37 -1.01 2.79 8.15
N ILE A 38 -2.06 2.70 7.33
CA ILE A 38 -2.01 3.17 5.95
C ILE A 38 -2.25 4.69 5.97
N VAL A 39 -1.29 5.47 5.47
CA VAL A 39 -1.31 6.94 5.54
C VAL A 39 -1.38 7.61 4.18
N HIS A 40 -0.91 6.93 3.11
CA HIS A 40 -0.86 7.50 1.77
C HIS A 40 -1.16 6.47 0.70
N LEU A 41 -1.90 6.89 -0.34
CA LEU A 41 -2.22 6.11 -1.53
C LEU A 41 -1.74 6.87 -2.77
N ASN A 42 -1.14 6.16 -3.72
CA ASN A 42 -0.81 6.71 -5.03
C ASN A 42 -1.43 5.85 -6.13
N GLU A 43 -2.18 6.49 -7.03
CA GLU A 43 -2.74 5.83 -8.21
C GLU A 43 -2.79 6.81 -9.40
N VAL A 44 -2.28 6.38 -10.53
CA VAL A 44 -2.15 7.21 -11.74
C VAL A 44 -3.50 7.43 -12.43
N SER A 45 -4.38 6.44 -12.33
CA SER A 45 -5.63 6.41 -13.11
C SER A 45 -6.87 6.62 -12.23
N GLY A 46 -7.77 7.50 -12.67
CA GLY A 46 -9.12 7.62 -12.13
C GLY A 46 -9.27 8.47 -10.87
N GLY A 47 -8.18 8.85 -10.21
CA GLY A 47 -8.24 9.70 -9.02
C GLY A 47 -8.92 9.09 -7.78
N PRO A 48 -9.15 9.90 -6.72
CA PRO A 48 -9.74 9.44 -5.46
C PRO A 48 -11.13 8.85 -5.61
N ASP A 49 -12.03 9.50 -6.38
CA ASP A 49 -13.41 9.05 -6.56
C ASP A 49 -13.49 7.67 -7.18
N THR A 50 -12.75 7.45 -8.26
CA THR A 50 -12.71 6.14 -8.93
C THR A 50 -12.12 5.08 -8.00
N THR A 51 -11.06 5.43 -7.27
CA THR A 51 -10.42 4.49 -6.33
C THR A 51 -11.38 4.15 -5.18
N ALA A 52 -12.09 5.11 -4.62
CA ALA A 52 -13.10 4.90 -3.57
C ALA A 52 -14.23 3.98 -4.05
N HIS A 53 -14.75 4.23 -5.25
CA HIS A 53 -15.77 3.37 -5.86
C HIS A 53 -15.28 1.93 -6.05
N LEU A 54 -14.06 1.76 -6.59
CA LEU A 54 -13.46 0.43 -6.78
C LEU A 54 -13.04 -0.25 -5.47
N LEU A 55 -12.83 0.52 -4.39
CA LEU A 55 -12.68 -0.02 -3.04
C LEU A 55 -13.99 -0.56 -2.50
N GLU A 56 -15.10 0.12 -2.74
CA GLU A 56 -16.41 -0.32 -2.27
C GLU A 56 -16.91 -1.55 -3.05
N PHE A 57 -16.68 -1.59 -4.37
CA PHE A 57 -17.21 -2.62 -5.24
C PHE A 57 -16.10 -3.44 -5.88
N ASP A 58 -16.02 -4.71 -5.56
CA ASP A 58 -15.09 -5.68 -6.16
C ASP A 58 -15.87 -6.83 -6.78
N SER A 59 -15.49 -7.22 -8.01
CA SER A 59 -16.22 -8.23 -8.78
C SER A 59 -16.12 -9.65 -8.20
N LEU A 60 -15.08 -9.93 -7.40
CA LEU A 60 -14.87 -11.24 -6.77
C LEU A 60 -15.26 -11.25 -5.29
N HIS A 61 -14.88 -10.18 -4.57
CA HIS A 61 -15.07 -10.07 -3.12
C HIS A 61 -16.35 -9.30 -2.73
N GLY A 62 -17.12 -8.86 -3.73
CA GLY A 62 -18.36 -8.15 -3.54
C GLY A 62 -18.20 -6.77 -2.90
N ARG A 63 -19.33 -6.23 -2.43
CA ARG A 63 -19.38 -4.92 -1.80
C ARG A 63 -18.75 -4.94 -0.41
N TRP A 64 -17.79 -4.03 -0.19
CA TRP A 64 -17.25 -3.77 1.14
C TRP A 64 -18.15 -2.79 1.89
N ARG A 65 -18.67 -3.20 3.03
CA ARG A 65 -19.59 -2.40 3.87
C ARG A 65 -18.79 -1.54 4.86
N ALA A 66 -17.90 -0.71 4.33
CA ALA A 66 -17.20 0.32 5.06
C ALA A 66 -17.77 1.69 4.67
N ASP A 67 -17.64 2.68 5.53
CA ASP A 67 -17.95 4.07 5.20
C ASP A 67 -16.75 4.64 4.43
N ILE A 68 -16.94 4.88 3.12
CA ILE A 68 -15.87 5.31 2.22
C ILE A 68 -16.21 6.66 1.61
N GLU A 69 -15.38 7.64 1.89
CA GLU A 69 -15.49 9.00 1.36
C GLU A 69 -14.25 9.34 0.52
N SER A 70 -14.44 10.07 -0.57
CA SER A 70 -13.37 10.67 -1.38
C SER A 70 -13.35 12.18 -1.23
N GLY A 71 -12.17 12.74 -1.21
CA GLY A 71 -11.92 14.18 -1.29
C GLY A 71 -10.93 14.47 -2.41
N ASP A 72 -10.63 15.74 -2.69
CA ASP A 72 -9.77 16.17 -3.80
C ASP A 72 -8.41 15.46 -3.85
N SER A 73 -7.83 15.18 -2.69
CA SER A 73 -6.52 14.52 -2.55
C SER A 73 -6.48 13.58 -1.34
N SER A 74 -7.58 12.89 -1.06
CA SER A 74 -7.66 11.95 0.05
C SER A 74 -8.79 10.94 -0.14
N ILE A 75 -8.65 9.81 0.55
CA ILE A 75 -9.72 8.81 0.76
C ILE A 75 -9.83 8.59 2.27
N THR A 76 -11.06 8.56 2.76
CA THR A 76 -11.37 8.24 4.16
C THR A 76 -12.14 6.94 4.21
N VAL A 77 -11.74 6.01 5.06
CA VAL A 77 -12.42 4.74 5.27
C VAL A 77 -12.66 4.55 6.77
N ASP A 78 -13.92 4.44 7.18
CA ASP A 78 -14.33 4.35 8.58
C ASP A 78 -13.65 5.41 9.46
N GLY A 79 -13.65 6.67 8.98
CA GLY A 79 -13.03 7.81 9.65
C GLY A 79 -11.49 7.88 9.58
N ARG A 80 -10.82 6.92 8.93
CA ARG A 80 -9.35 6.92 8.74
C ARG A 80 -9.00 7.58 7.42
N ARG A 81 -8.45 8.78 7.51
CA ARG A 81 -8.05 9.55 6.33
C ARG A 81 -6.66 9.16 5.86
N MET A 82 -6.54 8.88 4.57
CA MET A 82 -5.31 8.65 3.84
C MET A 82 -5.16 9.73 2.78
N SER A 83 -3.97 10.33 2.65
CA SER A 83 -3.69 11.25 1.56
C SER A 83 -3.58 10.49 0.23
N PHE A 84 -3.81 11.20 -0.88
CA PHE A 84 -3.84 10.60 -2.21
C PHE A 84 -3.02 11.43 -3.20
N SER A 85 -2.24 10.76 -4.03
CA SER A 85 -1.50 11.35 -5.15
C SER A 85 -1.70 10.56 -6.44
N SER A 86 -1.36 11.19 -7.58
CA SER A 86 -1.50 10.59 -8.92
C SER A 86 -0.19 10.75 -9.71
N SER A 87 0.90 10.23 -9.17
CA SER A 87 2.23 10.34 -9.77
C SER A 87 2.66 9.04 -10.44
N GLU A 88 3.22 9.15 -11.66
CA GLU A 88 3.67 7.99 -12.42
C GLU A 88 4.97 7.37 -11.89
N GLN A 89 5.83 8.19 -11.30
CA GLN A 89 7.14 7.77 -10.83
C GLN A 89 7.20 7.79 -9.30
N PRO A 90 7.77 6.76 -8.65
CA PRO A 90 7.94 6.74 -7.21
C PRO A 90 8.69 7.94 -6.65
N ALA A 91 9.72 8.41 -7.38
CA ALA A 91 10.52 9.59 -6.99
C ALA A 91 9.73 10.91 -7.04
N SER A 92 8.57 10.96 -7.68
CA SER A 92 7.72 12.15 -7.77
C SER A 92 6.72 12.26 -6.62
N VAL A 93 6.62 11.24 -5.77
CA VAL A 93 5.80 11.26 -4.55
C VAL A 93 6.69 11.53 -3.35
N ASP A 94 6.31 12.49 -2.51
CA ASP A 94 7.03 12.78 -1.26
C ASP A 94 6.58 11.85 -0.12
N TRP A 95 6.91 10.56 -0.26
CA TRP A 95 6.51 9.51 0.68
C TRP A 95 6.86 9.83 2.13
N GLY A 96 8.07 10.36 2.37
CA GLY A 96 8.50 10.76 3.71
C GLY A 96 7.70 11.92 4.26
N ALA A 97 7.33 12.92 3.44
CA ALA A 97 6.47 14.04 3.86
C ALA A 97 5.05 13.56 4.22
N HIS A 98 4.57 12.48 3.59
CA HIS A 98 3.34 11.80 3.97
C HIS A 98 3.49 10.88 5.19
N GLY A 99 4.70 10.79 5.74
CA GLY A 99 5.02 10.00 6.93
C GLY A 99 5.18 8.50 6.67
N CYS A 100 5.40 8.08 5.43
CA CYS A 100 5.57 6.66 5.10
C CYS A 100 6.94 6.13 5.54
N ASP A 101 6.96 5.17 6.45
CA ASP A 101 8.16 4.39 6.79
C ASP A 101 8.42 3.31 5.74
N MET A 102 7.34 2.72 5.20
CA MET A 102 7.37 1.65 4.22
C MET A 102 6.38 1.93 3.09
N VAL A 103 6.68 1.44 1.89
CA VAL A 103 5.75 1.44 0.76
C VAL A 103 5.50 0.03 0.26
N LEU A 104 4.22 -0.28 0.03
CA LEU A 104 3.78 -1.47 -0.70
C LEU A 104 3.68 -1.10 -2.19
N GLU A 105 4.58 -1.65 -3.00
CA GLU A 105 4.60 -1.47 -4.44
C GLU A 105 3.67 -2.50 -5.09
N CYS A 106 2.50 -2.06 -5.51
CA CYS A 106 1.43 -2.89 -6.06
C CYS A 106 1.13 -2.61 -7.55
N THR A 107 1.94 -1.76 -8.21
CA THR A 107 1.71 -1.42 -9.63
C THR A 107 2.11 -2.54 -10.58
N GLY A 108 3.05 -3.42 -10.16
CA GLY A 108 3.68 -4.42 -10.98
C GLY A 108 4.70 -3.86 -12.01
N ARG A 109 4.96 -2.54 -12.01
CA ARG A 109 5.83 -1.86 -12.97
C ARG A 109 7.27 -1.70 -12.49
N PHE A 110 7.46 -1.53 -11.17
CA PHE A 110 8.76 -1.26 -10.54
C PHE A 110 9.27 -2.52 -9.88
N ARG A 111 10.05 -3.33 -10.62
CA ARG A 111 10.51 -4.67 -10.21
C ARG A 111 12.01 -4.86 -10.34
N THR A 112 12.78 -3.78 -10.42
CA THR A 112 14.25 -3.84 -10.38
C THR A 112 14.78 -2.85 -9.34
N PRO A 113 15.96 -3.08 -8.75
CA PRO A 113 16.54 -2.18 -7.75
C PRO A 113 16.62 -0.72 -8.21
N GLU A 114 16.98 -0.48 -9.48
CA GLU A 114 17.09 0.87 -10.05
C GLU A 114 15.73 1.58 -10.06
N LYS A 115 14.66 0.86 -10.44
CA LYS A 115 13.30 1.41 -10.46
C LYS A 115 12.74 1.66 -9.07
N LEU A 116 13.21 0.90 -8.08
CA LEU A 116 12.80 1.04 -6.69
C LEU A 116 13.60 2.11 -5.93
N SER A 117 14.75 2.54 -6.46
CA SER A 117 15.62 3.53 -5.79
C SER A 117 14.91 4.85 -5.49
N GLY A 118 13.94 5.25 -6.33
CA GLY A 118 13.16 6.46 -6.15
C GLY A 118 12.35 6.54 -4.85
N TYR A 119 11.99 5.41 -4.25
CA TYR A 119 11.33 5.39 -2.93
C TYR A 119 12.27 5.81 -1.81
N PHE A 120 13.50 5.26 -1.83
CA PHE A 120 14.50 5.50 -0.78
C PHE A 120 14.98 6.95 -0.78
N THR A 121 15.10 7.58 -1.96
CA THR A 121 15.44 9.01 -2.07
C THR A 121 14.37 9.93 -1.49
N LYS A 122 13.15 9.40 -1.28
CA LYS A 122 12.00 10.11 -0.70
C LYS A 122 11.71 9.72 0.76
N GLY A 123 12.72 9.18 1.45
CA GLY A 123 12.68 8.92 2.89
C GLY A 123 12.04 7.59 3.30
N VAL A 124 11.66 6.73 2.36
CA VAL A 124 11.13 5.39 2.66
C VAL A 124 12.26 4.49 3.11
N GLN A 125 12.06 3.77 4.21
CA GLN A 125 13.05 2.85 4.77
C GLN A 125 12.96 1.44 4.18
N LYS A 126 11.76 1.00 3.81
CA LYS A 126 11.49 -0.33 3.28
C LYS A 126 10.50 -0.26 2.11
N VAL A 127 10.71 -1.11 1.12
CA VAL A 127 9.76 -1.32 0.03
C VAL A 127 9.43 -2.79 -0.06
N MET A 128 8.15 -3.12 0.00
CA MET A 128 7.65 -4.46 -0.25
C MET A 128 6.97 -4.48 -1.62
N VAL A 129 7.48 -5.29 -2.53
CA VAL A 129 6.97 -5.39 -3.90
C VAL A 129 6.03 -6.59 -3.99
N ALA A 130 4.80 -6.35 -4.43
CA ALA A 130 3.77 -7.38 -4.60
C ALA A 130 3.96 -8.18 -5.93
N ALA A 131 5.22 -8.39 -6.31
CA ALA A 131 5.63 -9.17 -7.48
C ALA A 131 7.10 -9.56 -7.31
N PRO A 132 7.60 -10.63 -7.95
CA PRO A 132 9.02 -10.98 -7.90
C PRO A 132 9.89 -9.84 -8.42
N VAL A 133 10.89 -9.46 -7.62
CA VAL A 133 11.91 -8.48 -8.01
C VAL A 133 12.99 -9.19 -8.82
N GLN A 134 13.32 -8.63 -9.97
CA GLN A 134 14.35 -9.13 -10.86
C GLN A 134 15.74 -8.67 -10.35
N ASP A 135 16.80 -9.39 -10.74
CA ASP A 135 18.21 -9.03 -10.51
C ASP A 135 18.76 -9.25 -9.10
N GLY A 136 18.22 -10.20 -8.34
CA GLY A 136 18.88 -10.93 -7.25
C GLY A 136 19.30 -10.17 -5.98
N GLN A 137 19.12 -8.85 -5.90
CA GLN A 137 19.47 -8.07 -4.71
C GLN A 137 18.32 -7.95 -3.70
N ALA A 138 17.10 -8.22 -4.12
CA ALA A 138 15.96 -8.22 -3.24
C ALA A 138 15.64 -9.63 -2.75
N LEU A 139 15.27 -9.76 -1.48
CA LEU A 139 14.82 -11.01 -0.92
C LEU A 139 13.40 -11.30 -1.43
N ASN A 140 13.26 -12.30 -2.30
CA ASN A 140 11.95 -12.76 -2.76
C ASN A 140 11.40 -13.78 -1.77
N LEU A 141 10.30 -13.44 -1.09
CA LEU A 141 9.70 -14.24 -0.03
C LEU A 141 8.36 -14.82 -0.44
N VAL A 142 8.12 -16.06 -0.04
CA VAL A 142 6.82 -16.71 -0.09
C VAL A 142 6.45 -17.15 1.33
N TYR A 143 5.37 -16.55 1.88
CA TYR A 143 4.93 -16.84 3.24
C TYR A 143 4.65 -18.34 3.43
N GLY A 144 5.16 -18.89 4.54
CA GLY A 144 5.05 -20.31 4.85
C GLY A 144 6.04 -21.23 4.12
N ILE A 145 6.90 -20.67 3.23
CA ILE A 145 7.91 -21.44 2.49
C ILE A 145 9.32 -20.98 2.85
N ASN A 146 9.63 -19.70 2.68
CA ASN A 146 10.96 -19.17 2.90
C ASN A 146 10.97 -17.83 3.66
N ASP A 147 9.87 -17.48 4.32
CA ASP A 147 9.70 -16.27 5.14
C ASP A 147 10.66 -16.22 6.34
N HIS A 148 11.16 -17.38 6.81
CA HIS A 148 12.22 -17.49 7.82
C HIS A 148 13.56 -16.87 7.38
N LEU A 149 13.75 -16.57 6.09
CA LEU A 149 14.94 -15.86 5.58
C LEU A 149 14.87 -14.34 5.85
N TYR A 150 13.73 -13.82 6.27
CA TYR A 150 13.57 -12.41 6.64
C TYR A 150 14.01 -12.25 8.11
N ASN A 151 15.07 -11.45 8.33
CA ASN A 151 15.61 -11.11 9.64
C ASN A 151 15.22 -9.68 10.02
#